data_4b7e780c19b774ec091e6e0c5dcca28b
#
_entry.id   4b7e780c19b774ec091e6e0c5dcca28b
#
_cell.length_a   1.000
_cell.length_b   1.000
_cell.length_c   1.000
_cell.angle_alpha   90.00
_cell.angle_beta   90.00
_cell.angle_gamma   90.00
#
_symmetry.space_group_name_H-M   'P 1'
#
loop_
_entity.id
_entity.type
_entity.pdbx_description
1 polymer ?
#
loop_
_entity_poly.entity_id
_entity_poly.type
_entity_poly.pdbx_seq_one_letter_code
_entity_poly.pdbx_strand_id
1 'polypeptide(L)'
;MIQPNLSGSANGHARSYYAASAGSLPGYPSLEGQPSADVCVIGGGFTGVNTAIELARRGLSVILLEARRIGWGASGRNGGQLIRGIGHEVTGFARYVGQEGVKYLEQAGIDSVEVVRQRISEHAIDCDLRWGFCELANTPAQFAAFQAEQDSLVRLGYRHPTRLVAPQDMQQVVASSVYAGGLVDMGLSLIHISEPTRP
;
A
#
# COMPACT_ATOMS: atom_id res chain seq x y z
N MET A 1 14.24 17.27 -16.19
CA MET A 1 14.14 17.57 -14.74
C MET A 1 12.87 18.38 -14.54
N ILE A 2 11.78 17.75 -14.08
CA ILE A 2 10.52 18.44 -13.81
C ILE A 2 10.67 19.06 -12.43
N GLN A 3 10.75 20.39 -12.37
CA GLN A 3 10.68 21.07 -11.08
C GLN A 3 9.23 20.99 -10.57
N PRO A 4 8.96 20.43 -9.39
CA PRO A 4 7.61 20.39 -8.87
C PRO A 4 7.13 21.81 -8.59
N ASN A 5 5.98 22.15 -9.17
CA ASN A 5 5.32 23.42 -8.87
C ASN A 5 4.77 23.38 -7.44
N LEU A 6 5.50 23.97 -6.52
CA LEU A 6 5.19 23.97 -5.09
C LEU A 6 4.21 25.09 -4.66
N SER A 7 3.56 25.78 -5.59
CA SER A 7 2.54 26.79 -5.29
C SER A 7 1.18 26.11 -5.00
N GLY A 8 0.99 25.54 -3.81
CA GLY A 8 -0.29 24.98 -3.39
C GLY A 8 -1.32 26.07 -3.09
N SER A 9 -2.49 26.01 -3.73
CA SER A 9 -3.67 26.75 -3.31
C SER A 9 -4.19 26.25 -1.95
N ALA A 10 -4.96 27.05 -1.23
CA ALA A 10 -5.54 26.66 0.07
C ALA A 10 -6.36 25.36 0.02
N ASN A 11 -6.87 24.97 -1.14
CA ASN A 11 -7.62 23.74 -1.42
C ASN A 11 -6.81 22.65 -2.13
N GLY A 12 -5.51 22.87 -2.38
CA GLY A 12 -4.62 21.88 -3.00
C GLY A 12 -4.11 20.84 -2.00
N HIS A 13 -3.48 19.78 -2.53
CA HIS A 13 -2.70 18.87 -1.69
C HIS A 13 -1.56 19.60 -1.00
N ALA A 14 -1.09 19.08 0.14
CA ALA A 14 0.13 19.56 0.77
C ALA A 14 1.29 19.55 -0.24
N ARG A 15 2.21 20.50 -0.10
CA ARG A 15 3.44 20.53 -0.90
C ARG A 15 4.28 19.31 -0.56
N SER A 16 4.16 18.28 -1.37
CA SER A 16 4.89 17.04 -1.23
C SER A 16 5.27 16.49 -2.59
N TYR A 17 6.28 15.67 -2.61
CA TYR A 17 6.70 14.95 -3.80
C TYR A 17 5.53 14.15 -4.39
N TYR A 18 4.78 13.44 -3.56
CA TYR A 18 3.63 12.63 -3.98
C TYR A 18 2.53 13.45 -4.65
N ALA A 19 2.21 14.62 -4.09
CA ALA A 19 1.23 15.50 -4.72
C ALA A 19 1.73 16.08 -6.05
N ALA A 20 3.03 16.31 -6.17
CA ALA A 20 3.63 16.85 -7.40
C ALA A 20 3.73 15.80 -8.51
N SER A 21 3.92 14.54 -8.16
CA SER A 21 4.08 13.43 -9.09
C SER A 21 2.79 12.69 -9.42
N ALA A 22 1.70 12.92 -8.67
CA ALA A 22 0.39 12.29 -8.90
C ALA A 22 -0.30 12.68 -10.22
N GLY A 23 0.30 13.55 -11.01
CA GLY A 23 -0.30 14.04 -12.25
C GLY A 23 -1.54 14.92 -12.01
N SER A 24 -2.38 15.05 -13.02
CA SER A 24 -3.62 15.83 -12.93
C SER A 24 -4.72 14.98 -12.31
N LEU A 25 -5.09 15.30 -11.07
CA LEU A 25 -6.22 14.67 -10.41
C LEU A 25 -7.53 15.36 -10.82
N PRO A 26 -8.63 14.61 -11.07
CA PRO A 26 -9.91 15.20 -11.43
C PRO A 26 -10.43 16.07 -10.29
N GLY A 27 -11.02 17.20 -10.65
CA GLY A 27 -11.81 18.01 -9.73
C GLY A 27 -13.25 17.53 -9.73
N TYR A 28 -13.82 17.38 -8.54
CA TYR A 28 -15.25 17.08 -8.38
C TYR A 28 -15.98 18.37 -7.99
N PRO A 29 -17.22 18.58 -8.46
CA PRO A 29 -18.03 19.75 -8.08
C PRO A 29 -18.40 19.71 -6.60
N SER A 30 -18.64 20.88 -6.02
CA SER A 30 -19.26 20.95 -4.71
C SER A 30 -20.66 20.35 -4.74
N LEU A 31 -21.07 19.74 -3.63
CA LEU A 31 -22.43 19.23 -3.51
C LEU A 31 -23.43 20.41 -3.55
N GLU A 32 -24.42 20.31 -4.43
CA GLU A 32 -25.52 21.26 -4.53
C GLU A 32 -26.86 20.56 -4.30
N GLY A 33 -27.82 21.28 -3.73
CA GLY A 33 -29.16 20.76 -3.48
C GLY A 33 -29.21 19.71 -2.38
N GLN A 34 -30.15 18.77 -2.52
CA GLN A 34 -30.40 17.67 -1.57
C GLN A 34 -30.50 16.34 -2.32
N PRO A 35 -29.41 15.82 -2.88
CA PRO A 35 -29.44 14.53 -3.54
C PRO A 35 -29.72 13.42 -2.52
N SER A 36 -30.37 12.35 -2.99
CA SER A 36 -30.63 11.14 -2.22
C SER A 36 -29.78 9.99 -2.72
N ALA A 37 -29.29 9.18 -1.81
CA ALA A 37 -28.57 7.94 -2.09
C ALA A 37 -28.83 6.92 -0.97
N ASP A 38 -28.58 5.64 -1.24
CA ASP A 38 -28.68 4.59 -0.22
C ASP A 38 -27.62 4.77 0.88
N VAL A 39 -26.43 5.24 0.50
CA VAL A 39 -25.31 5.43 1.44
C VAL A 39 -24.57 6.74 1.14
N CYS A 40 -24.31 7.50 2.20
CA CYS A 40 -23.40 8.64 2.17
C CYS A 40 -22.09 8.27 2.89
N VAL A 41 -20.97 8.33 2.16
CA VAL A 41 -19.62 8.10 2.69
C VAL A 41 -18.95 9.45 2.91
N ILE A 42 -18.46 9.71 4.12
CA ILE A 42 -17.77 10.96 4.46
C ILE A 42 -16.28 10.71 4.54
N GLY A 43 -15.53 11.41 3.70
CA GLY A 43 -14.07 11.36 3.59
C GLY A 43 -13.57 10.54 2.40
N GLY A 44 -12.74 11.16 1.56
CA GLY A 44 -12.15 10.60 0.35
C GLY A 44 -10.73 10.03 0.56
N GLY A 45 -10.47 9.42 1.72
CA GLY A 45 -9.25 8.65 1.97
C GLY A 45 -9.38 7.18 1.53
N PHE A 46 -8.37 6.35 1.81
CA PHE A 46 -8.37 4.92 1.44
C PHE A 46 -9.65 4.21 1.90
N THR A 47 -10.05 4.40 3.16
CA THR A 47 -11.25 3.75 3.70
C THR A 47 -12.51 4.18 2.96
N GLY A 48 -12.74 5.48 2.82
CA GLY A 48 -13.95 5.99 2.19
C GLY A 48 -14.06 5.61 0.71
N VAL A 49 -12.99 5.76 -0.05
CA VAL A 49 -12.98 5.39 -1.48
C VAL A 49 -13.22 3.89 -1.65
N ASN A 50 -12.54 3.03 -0.89
CA ASN A 50 -12.74 1.59 -0.98
C ASN A 50 -14.16 1.18 -0.55
N THR A 51 -14.69 1.81 0.51
CA THR A 51 -16.08 1.57 0.94
C THR A 51 -17.07 1.96 -0.15
N ALA A 52 -16.90 3.14 -0.76
CA ALA A 52 -17.78 3.61 -1.83
C ALA A 52 -17.76 2.66 -3.05
N ILE A 53 -16.57 2.19 -3.46
CA ILE A 53 -16.41 1.24 -4.56
C ILE A 53 -17.14 -0.08 -4.24
N GLU A 54 -16.94 -0.64 -3.05
CA GLU A 54 -17.55 -1.91 -2.68
C GLU A 54 -19.08 -1.83 -2.56
N LEU A 55 -19.60 -0.74 -2.04
CA LEU A 55 -21.05 -0.52 -1.97
C LEU A 55 -21.65 -0.34 -3.37
N ALA A 56 -21.00 0.43 -4.23
CA ALA A 56 -21.44 0.60 -5.63
C ALA A 56 -21.42 -0.73 -6.40
N ARG A 57 -20.39 -1.58 -6.20
CA ARG A 57 -20.32 -2.92 -6.81
C ARG A 57 -21.47 -3.84 -6.35
N ARG A 58 -22.03 -3.59 -5.18
CA ARG A 58 -23.19 -4.31 -4.64
C ARG A 58 -24.52 -3.72 -5.11
N GLY A 59 -24.49 -2.73 -6.01
CA GLY A 59 -25.66 -2.13 -6.62
C GLY A 59 -26.31 -1.00 -5.81
N LEU A 60 -25.65 -0.53 -4.75
CA LEU A 60 -26.13 0.60 -3.96
C LEU A 60 -25.75 1.92 -4.63
N SER A 61 -26.64 2.90 -4.56
CA SER A 61 -26.33 4.28 -4.89
C SER A 61 -25.49 4.90 -3.77
N VAL A 62 -24.36 5.52 -4.12
CA VAL A 62 -23.40 6.03 -3.14
C VAL A 62 -23.02 7.46 -3.46
N ILE A 63 -23.08 8.32 -2.45
CA ILE A 63 -22.50 9.67 -2.48
C ILE A 63 -21.27 9.67 -1.58
N LEU A 64 -20.09 10.01 -2.15
CA LEU A 64 -18.88 10.24 -1.37
C LEU A 64 -18.62 11.73 -1.25
N LEU A 65 -18.55 12.23 -0.03
CA LEU A 65 -18.25 13.62 0.30
C LEU A 65 -16.82 13.76 0.82
N GLU A 66 -16.07 14.65 0.22
CA GLU A 66 -14.72 14.99 0.66
C GLU A 66 -14.62 16.51 0.86
N ALA A 67 -14.14 16.92 2.03
CA ALA A 67 -14.08 18.34 2.38
C ALA A 67 -13.05 19.13 1.56
N ARG A 68 -12.07 18.45 0.95
CA ARG A 68 -10.97 19.06 0.21
C ARG A 68 -10.77 18.38 -1.14
N ARG A 69 -9.89 17.40 -1.22
CA ARG A 69 -9.60 16.58 -2.39
C ARG A 69 -9.43 15.12 -2.00
N ILE A 70 -9.77 14.22 -2.89
CA ILE A 70 -9.54 12.79 -2.69
C ILE A 70 -8.06 12.56 -2.35
N GLY A 71 -7.81 11.81 -1.27
CA GLY A 71 -6.45 11.56 -0.80
C GLY A 71 -5.76 12.75 -0.12
N TRP A 72 -6.46 13.82 0.23
CA TRP A 72 -5.83 15.01 0.84
C TRP A 72 -5.15 14.71 2.17
N GLY A 73 -5.69 13.80 2.96
CA GLY A 73 -5.16 13.40 4.27
C GLY A 73 -3.96 12.43 4.18
N ALA A 74 -3.84 11.55 5.17
CA ALA A 74 -2.76 10.56 5.27
C ALA A 74 -2.68 9.63 4.06
N SER A 75 -3.81 9.35 3.40
CA SER A 75 -3.88 8.50 2.22
C SER A 75 -3.08 9.01 1.02
N GLY A 76 -2.84 10.31 0.91
CA GLY A 76 -2.00 10.90 -0.13
C GLY A 76 -0.64 11.42 0.41
N ARG A 77 -0.24 11.01 1.62
CA ARG A 77 0.98 11.49 2.28
C ARG A 77 1.82 10.35 2.86
N ASN A 78 1.56 9.12 2.44
CA ASN A 78 2.33 7.96 2.86
C ASN A 78 3.47 7.68 1.86
N GLY A 79 4.36 6.75 2.21
CA GLY A 79 5.50 6.39 1.37
C GLY A 79 5.18 5.49 0.18
N GLY A 80 3.89 5.18 -0.08
CA GLY A 80 3.47 4.33 -1.20
C GLY A 80 3.87 2.87 -1.07
N GLN A 81 4.29 2.43 0.11
CA GLN A 81 4.66 1.03 0.33
C GLN A 81 3.41 0.15 0.32
N LEU A 82 3.39 -0.80 -0.60
CA LEU A 82 2.36 -1.83 -0.69
C LEU A 82 2.94 -3.12 -0.13
N ILE A 83 2.81 -3.27 1.17
CA ILE A 83 3.32 -4.40 1.94
C ILE A 83 2.18 -5.13 2.65
N ARG A 84 2.34 -6.44 2.84
CA ARG A 84 1.36 -7.25 3.56
C ARG A 84 1.36 -6.94 5.06
N GLY A 85 0.27 -7.27 5.72
CA GLY A 85 0.12 -7.11 7.16
C GLY A 85 -0.81 -5.97 7.54
N ILE A 86 -1.08 -5.88 8.82
CA ILE A 86 -1.97 -4.86 9.42
C ILE A 86 -1.20 -3.70 10.09
N GLY A 87 0.11 -3.59 9.83
CA GLY A 87 0.97 -2.57 10.42
C GLY A 87 1.50 -2.88 11.82
N HIS A 88 1.12 -4.03 12.39
CA HIS A 88 1.57 -4.52 13.69
C HIS A 88 1.78 -6.03 13.64
N GLU A 89 2.61 -6.53 14.55
CA GLU A 89 2.75 -7.97 14.73
C GLU A 89 1.42 -8.57 15.25
N VAL A 90 0.86 -9.49 14.47
CA VAL A 90 -0.48 -10.03 14.73
C VAL A 90 -0.54 -10.95 15.96
N THR A 91 0.58 -11.60 16.31
CA THR A 91 0.64 -12.51 17.47
C THR A 91 0.30 -11.83 18.78
N GLY A 92 0.60 -10.55 18.93
CA GLY A 92 0.21 -9.73 20.08
C GLY A 92 -1.29 -9.60 20.30
N PHE A 93 -2.08 -9.84 19.25
CA PHE A 93 -3.56 -9.80 19.34
C PHE A 93 -4.17 -11.13 19.78
N ALA A 94 -3.41 -12.22 19.86
CA ALA A 94 -3.91 -13.55 20.21
C ALA A 94 -4.77 -13.58 21.49
N ARG A 95 -4.43 -12.75 22.47
CA ARG A 95 -5.20 -12.62 23.73
C ARG A 95 -6.60 -12.04 23.55
N TYR A 96 -6.85 -11.31 22.44
CA TYR A 96 -8.14 -10.70 22.16
C TYR A 96 -8.97 -11.49 21.15
N VAL A 97 -8.32 -12.08 20.14
CA VAL A 97 -9.00 -12.71 19.01
C VAL A 97 -8.76 -14.23 18.93
N GLY A 98 -7.96 -14.78 19.83
CA GLY A 98 -7.55 -16.19 19.80
C GLY A 98 -6.65 -16.53 18.61
N GLN A 99 -6.22 -17.78 18.51
CA GLN A 99 -5.31 -18.24 17.45
C GLN A 99 -5.95 -18.23 16.05
N GLU A 100 -7.24 -18.52 15.96
CA GLU A 100 -7.97 -18.45 14.69
C GLU A 100 -8.11 -17.02 14.20
N GLY A 101 -8.34 -16.06 15.12
CA GLY A 101 -8.35 -14.65 14.78
C GLY A 101 -6.98 -14.14 14.30
N VAL A 102 -5.87 -14.62 14.87
CA VAL A 102 -4.52 -14.32 14.40
C VAL A 102 -4.33 -14.79 12.95
N LYS A 103 -4.67 -16.03 12.63
CA LYS A 103 -4.60 -16.55 11.25
C LYS A 103 -5.46 -15.74 10.28
N TYR A 104 -6.65 -15.33 10.71
CA TYR A 104 -7.50 -14.46 9.92
C TYR A 104 -6.85 -13.11 9.63
N LEU A 105 -6.21 -12.49 10.63
CA LEU A 105 -5.50 -11.21 10.46
C LEU A 105 -4.28 -11.34 9.55
N GLU A 106 -3.53 -12.44 9.65
CA GLU A 106 -2.42 -12.74 8.73
C GLU A 106 -2.90 -12.86 7.29
N GLN A 107 -3.97 -13.64 7.07
CA GLN A 107 -4.57 -13.79 5.75
C GLN A 107 -5.13 -12.48 5.21
N ALA A 108 -5.83 -11.70 6.04
CA ALA A 108 -6.35 -10.39 5.67
C ALA A 108 -5.23 -9.42 5.26
N GLY A 109 -4.06 -9.52 5.91
CA GLY A 109 -2.87 -8.76 5.52
C GLY A 109 -2.35 -9.12 4.13
N ILE A 110 -2.38 -10.39 3.75
CA ILE A 110 -2.04 -10.85 2.39
C ILE A 110 -3.10 -10.38 1.40
N ASP A 111 -4.37 -10.60 1.69
CA ASP A 111 -5.49 -10.28 0.81
C ASP A 111 -5.59 -8.78 0.53
N SER A 112 -5.18 -7.93 1.47
CA SER A 112 -5.20 -6.48 1.30
C SER A 112 -4.33 -6.01 0.14
N VAL A 113 -3.19 -6.65 -0.10
CA VAL A 113 -2.31 -6.37 -1.23
C VAL A 113 -2.96 -6.80 -2.55
N GLU A 114 -3.62 -7.96 -2.56
CA GLU A 114 -4.33 -8.46 -3.74
C GLU A 114 -5.50 -7.55 -4.13
N VAL A 115 -6.23 -7.00 -3.16
CA VAL A 115 -7.30 -6.01 -3.42
C VAL A 115 -6.73 -4.79 -4.15
N VAL A 116 -5.59 -4.26 -3.71
CA VAL A 116 -4.95 -3.12 -4.38
C VAL A 116 -4.47 -3.51 -5.78
N ARG A 117 -3.81 -4.67 -5.93
CA ARG A 117 -3.37 -5.22 -7.23
C ARG A 117 -4.54 -5.30 -8.22
N GLN A 118 -5.64 -5.89 -7.78
CA GLN A 118 -6.84 -6.03 -8.57
C GLN A 118 -7.42 -4.68 -9.01
N ARG A 119 -7.52 -3.71 -8.10
CA ARG A 119 -8.02 -2.36 -8.41
C ARG A 119 -7.15 -1.64 -9.43
N ILE A 120 -5.83 -1.71 -9.28
CA ILE A 120 -4.90 -1.12 -10.23
C ILE A 120 -5.13 -1.71 -11.63
N SER A 121 -5.28 -3.03 -11.73
CA SER A 121 -5.53 -3.72 -12.99
C SER A 121 -6.91 -3.40 -13.57
N GLU A 122 -7.97 -3.50 -12.78
CA GLU A 122 -9.37 -3.29 -13.22
C GLU A 122 -9.63 -1.85 -13.70
N HIS A 123 -9.01 -0.89 -13.04
CA HIS A 123 -9.21 0.52 -13.36
C HIS A 123 -8.06 1.12 -14.19
N ALA A 124 -7.11 0.30 -14.64
CA ALA A 124 -5.93 0.73 -15.39
C ALA A 124 -5.22 1.94 -14.74
N ILE A 125 -5.02 1.88 -13.42
CA ILE A 125 -4.45 3.01 -12.66
C ILE A 125 -2.98 3.14 -13.01
N ASP A 126 -2.60 4.28 -13.59
CA ASP A 126 -1.20 4.64 -13.86
C ASP A 126 -0.57 5.15 -12.56
N CYS A 127 0.13 4.27 -11.85
CA CYS A 127 0.74 4.54 -10.55
C CYS A 127 2.20 4.07 -10.45
N ASP A 128 2.85 3.86 -11.61
CA ASP A 128 4.24 3.38 -11.71
C ASP A 128 4.53 2.16 -10.81
N LEU A 129 3.58 1.21 -10.79
CA LEU A 129 3.64 0.01 -9.95
C LEU A 129 4.82 -0.87 -10.36
N ARG A 130 5.70 -1.17 -9.40
CA ARG A 130 6.85 -2.07 -9.59
C ARG A 130 6.87 -3.14 -8.52
N TRP A 131 6.77 -4.37 -8.93
CA TRP A 131 6.80 -5.51 -8.03
C TRP A 131 8.23 -5.88 -7.66
N GLY A 132 8.39 -6.29 -6.43
CA GLY A 132 9.65 -6.67 -5.82
C GLY A 132 10.01 -5.73 -4.68
N PHE A 133 10.10 -6.30 -3.49
CA PHE A 133 10.51 -5.63 -2.28
C PHE A 133 11.61 -6.48 -1.61
N CYS A 134 12.62 -5.85 -1.05
CA CYS A 134 13.65 -6.56 -0.31
C CYS A 134 13.71 -6.02 1.13
N GLU A 135 13.38 -6.87 2.08
CA GLU A 135 13.66 -6.60 3.48
C GLU A 135 15.11 -6.95 3.80
N LEU A 136 15.77 -6.08 4.56
CA LEU A 136 17.20 -6.17 4.84
C LEU A 136 17.42 -6.58 6.30
N ALA A 137 18.19 -7.64 6.53
CA ALA A 137 18.59 -8.06 7.84
C ALA A 137 19.90 -7.37 8.24
N ASN A 138 19.90 -6.61 9.32
CA ASN A 138 21.11 -6.00 9.88
C ASN A 138 21.89 -6.97 10.77
N THR A 139 21.26 -8.06 11.21
CA THR A 139 21.85 -9.06 12.09
C THR A 139 21.52 -10.48 11.64
N PRO A 140 22.37 -11.49 11.99
CA PRO A 140 22.05 -12.89 11.71
C PRO A 140 20.73 -13.35 12.32
N ALA A 141 20.34 -12.81 13.48
CA ALA A 141 19.06 -13.14 14.11
C ALA A 141 17.86 -12.65 13.29
N GLN A 142 17.94 -11.44 12.69
CA GLN A 142 16.91 -10.95 11.77
C GLN A 142 16.84 -11.81 10.51
N PHE A 143 17.97 -12.25 9.96
CA PHE A 143 17.99 -13.14 8.81
C PHE A 143 17.34 -14.50 9.12
N ALA A 144 17.61 -15.06 10.30
CA ALA A 144 16.92 -16.27 10.75
C ALA A 144 15.41 -16.08 10.92
N ALA A 145 14.96 -14.88 11.34
CA ALA A 145 13.54 -14.55 11.40
C ALA A 145 12.90 -14.52 10.01
N PHE A 146 13.59 -14.03 8.97
CA PHE A 146 13.10 -14.07 7.59
C PHE A 146 12.92 -15.50 7.06
N GLN A 147 13.75 -16.45 7.50
CA GLN A 147 13.52 -17.86 7.20
C GLN A 147 12.20 -18.37 7.77
N ALA A 148 11.96 -18.09 9.06
CA ALA A 148 10.71 -18.48 9.71
C ALA A 148 9.48 -17.79 9.08
N GLU A 149 9.63 -16.55 8.65
CA GLU A 149 8.60 -15.81 7.93
C GLU A 149 8.29 -16.46 6.57
N GLN A 150 9.32 -16.78 5.76
CA GLN A 150 9.13 -17.48 4.49
C GLN A 150 8.38 -18.81 4.66
N ASP A 151 8.76 -19.60 5.67
CA ASP A 151 8.06 -20.84 6.00
C ASP A 151 6.59 -20.59 6.41
N SER A 152 6.32 -19.49 7.11
CA SER A 152 4.97 -19.11 7.47
C SER A 152 4.14 -18.72 6.25
N LEU A 153 4.70 -17.96 5.33
CA LEU A 153 4.04 -17.59 4.07
C LEU A 153 3.67 -18.82 3.25
N VAL A 154 4.55 -19.81 3.18
CA VAL A 154 4.24 -21.09 2.51
C VAL A 154 3.05 -21.79 3.18
N ARG A 155 3.02 -21.85 4.51
CA ARG A 155 1.90 -22.45 5.26
C ARG A 155 0.57 -21.72 5.05
N LEU A 156 0.62 -20.39 4.88
CA LEU A 156 -0.55 -19.55 4.59
C LEU A 156 -0.99 -19.62 3.11
N GLY A 157 -0.28 -20.38 2.28
CA GLY A 157 -0.60 -20.49 0.86
C GLY A 157 -0.28 -19.23 0.06
N TYR A 158 0.69 -18.42 0.50
CA TYR A 158 1.16 -17.25 -0.24
C TYR A 158 1.66 -17.64 -1.63
N ARG A 159 1.16 -16.97 -2.66
CA ARG A 159 1.33 -17.41 -4.07
C ARG A 159 2.48 -16.71 -4.80
N HIS A 160 3.03 -15.64 -4.23
CA HIS A 160 4.09 -14.90 -4.88
C HIS A 160 5.47 -15.47 -4.53
N PRO A 161 6.42 -15.43 -5.48
CA PRO A 161 7.78 -15.88 -5.22
C PRO A 161 8.45 -15.09 -4.11
N THR A 162 9.01 -15.79 -3.14
CA THR A 162 9.88 -15.23 -2.11
C THR A 162 11.24 -15.89 -2.18
N ARG A 163 12.31 -15.14 -1.89
CA ARG A 163 13.69 -15.65 -1.94
C ARG A 163 14.54 -15.05 -0.84
N LEU A 164 15.12 -15.91 -0.03
CA LEU A 164 16.17 -15.50 0.90
C LEU A 164 17.45 -15.18 0.13
N VAL A 165 18.10 -14.10 0.51
CA VAL A 165 19.37 -13.66 -0.04
C VAL A 165 20.42 -13.78 1.06
N ALA A 166 21.39 -14.66 0.83
CA ALA A 166 22.46 -14.88 1.78
C ALA A 166 23.41 -13.67 1.86
N PRO A 167 24.16 -13.49 2.98
CA PRO A 167 25.01 -12.32 3.16
C PRO A 167 25.99 -12.06 2.01
N GLN A 168 26.60 -13.12 1.47
CA GLN A 168 27.56 -13.03 0.37
C GLN A 168 26.92 -12.57 -0.96
N ASP A 169 25.61 -12.72 -1.12
CA ASP A 169 24.88 -12.37 -2.33
C ASP A 169 24.19 -10.99 -2.24
N MET A 170 24.27 -10.33 -1.10
CA MET A 170 23.60 -9.04 -0.86
C MET A 170 24.09 -7.94 -1.81
N GLN A 171 25.35 -7.96 -2.22
CA GLN A 171 25.88 -7.00 -3.19
C GLN A 171 25.16 -7.03 -4.53
N GLN A 172 24.59 -8.17 -4.93
CA GLN A 172 23.83 -8.30 -6.18
C GLN A 172 22.44 -7.67 -6.08
N VAL A 173 21.93 -7.45 -4.87
CA VAL A 173 20.58 -6.93 -4.62
C VAL A 173 20.62 -5.45 -4.23
N VAL A 174 21.50 -5.06 -3.32
CA VAL A 174 21.53 -3.70 -2.76
C VAL A 174 22.91 -3.03 -2.85
N ALA A 175 23.84 -3.56 -3.61
CA ALA A 175 25.21 -3.05 -3.79
C ALA A 175 25.94 -2.75 -2.45
N SER A 176 25.67 -3.55 -1.41
CA SER A 176 26.23 -3.38 -0.06
C SER A 176 26.52 -4.74 0.57
N SER A 177 27.59 -4.80 1.35
CA SER A 177 28.03 -6.00 2.09
C SER A 177 27.76 -5.91 3.60
N VAL A 178 27.10 -4.85 4.07
CA VAL A 178 26.89 -4.63 5.51
C VAL A 178 25.73 -5.44 6.08
N TYR A 179 24.86 -5.98 5.23
CA TYR A 179 23.66 -6.69 5.64
C TYR A 179 23.93 -8.18 5.87
N ALA A 180 23.31 -8.72 6.92
CA ALA A 180 23.40 -10.14 7.27
C ALA A 180 22.51 -11.04 6.39
N GLY A 181 21.84 -10.48 5.39
CA GLY A 181 20.99 -11.15 4.45
C GLY A 181 19.73 -10.33 4.11
N GLY A 182 18.82 -10.92 3.34
CA GLY A 182 17.56 -10.27 2.98
C GLY A 182 16.48 -11.27 2.60
N LEU A 183 15.25 -10.79 2.56
CA LEU A 183 14.08 -11.49 2.01
C LEU A 183 13.52 -10.67 0.85
N VAL A 184 13.64 -11.21 -0.36
CA VAL A 184 13.00 -10.64 -1.56
C VAL A 184 11.61 -11.24 -1.69
N ASP A 185 10.61 -10.39 -1.86
CA ASP A 185 9.23 -10.76 -2.06
C ASP A 185 8.67 -10.08 -3.33
N MET A 186 8.28 -10.88 -4.31
CA MET A 186 7.76 -10.41 -5.59
C MET A 186 6.27 -10.08 -5.55
N GLY A 187 5.60 -10.34 -4.44
CA GLY A 187 4.20 -9.95 -4.23
C GLY A 187 4.01 -8.57 -3.59
N LEU A 188 5.10 -7.97 -3.13
CA LEU A 188 5.12 -6.64 -2.52
C LEU A 188 5.63 -5.59 -3.51
N SER A 189 5.30 -4.33 -3.25
CA SER A 189 5.61 -3.24 -4.17
C SER A 189 5.81 -1.91 -3.46
N LEU A 190 6.28 -0.96 -4.23
CA LEU A 190 6.15 0.46 -3.99
C LEU A 190 5.28 1.04 -5.10
N ILE A 191 4.25 1.79 -4.71
CA ILE A 191 3.37 2.49 -5.64
C ILE A 191 3.80 3.95 -5.66
N HIS A 192 3.78 4.56 -6.85
CA HIS A 192 4.03 5.97 -6.99
C HIS A 192 5.43 6.40 -6.57
N ILE A 193 6.41 5.66 -6.96
CA ILE A 193 7.78 6.09 -6.93
C ILE A 193 8.17 6.49 -8.33
N SER A 194 8.09 7.75 -8.60
CA SER A 194 8.87 8.29 -9.67
C SER A 194 10.30 8.38 -9.18
N GLU A 195 11.06 7.36 -9.38
CA GLU A 195 12.45 7.41 -9.16
C GLU A 195 13.21 7.62 -10.45
N PRO A 196 13.93 8.66 -10.56
CA PRO A 196 15.05 8.67 -11.42
C PRO A 196 16.33 8.77 -10.61
N THR A 197 16.73 7.72 -9.99
CA THR A 197 18.13 7.48 -9.82
C THR A 197 18.52 6.42 -10.82
N ARG A 198 18.58 6.82 -12.06
CA ARG A 198 19.47 6.16 -12.99
C ARG A 198 20.72 7.03 -13.10
N PRO A 199 21.91 6.43 -12.96
CA PRO A 199 23.15 7.10 -13.30
C PRO A 199 23.16 7.51 -14.75
#